data_1141d2b8c28b269e5f4a0d19432580ee
#
_entry.id   1141d2b8c28b269e5f4a0d19432580ee
#
_cell.length_a   1.000
_cell.length_b   1.000
_cell.length_c   1.000
_cell.angle_alpha   90.00
_cell.angle_beta   90.00
_cell.angle_gamma   90.00
#
_symmetry.space_group_name_H-M   'P 1'
#
loop_
_entity.id
_entity.type
_entity.pdbx_description
1 polymer ?
#
loop_
_entity_poly.entity_id
_entity_poly.type
_entity_poly.pdbx_seq_one_letter_code
_entity_poly.pdbx_strand_id
1 'polypeptide(L)'
;MAVRVSIRLKSIEDYIKKHHGKIRNPTPGEKAKIHFWANRVIEYIKANWPVDTGTSRDRWVHEMSAINGQVILNIENPMYYSEYVHRAGGSADAPLWERLVPEAFGLFKDQLISETQMEIRATERELERRTRAGQRRSSGLMDIIRNPDLVDLFGDIFGV
;
A
#
# COMPACT_ATOMS: atom_id res chain seq x y z
N MET A 1 -3.97 -25.03 14.17
CA MET A 1 -4.20 -23.58 13.99
C MET A 1 -3.79 -23.17 12.59
N ALA A 2 -4.41 -22.15 12.04
CA ALA A 2 -3.98 -21.55 10.78
C ALA A 2 -2.64 -20.82 10.97
N VAL A 3 -1.80 -20.82 9.96
CA VAL A 3 -0.56 -20.03 9.96
C VAL A 3 -0.92 -18.59 9.60
N ARG A 4 -0.48 -17.63 10.41
CA ARG A 4 -0.59 -16.21 10.12
C ARG A 4 0.69 -15.50 10.55
N VAL A 5 1.34 -14.83 9.61
CA VAL A 5 2.52 -14.01 9.84
C VAL A 5 2.16 -12.56 9.55
N SER A 6 2.27 -11.70 10.56
CA SER A 6 1.97 -10.28 10.45
C SER A 6 3.26 -9.49 10.32
N ILE A 7 3.37 -8.68 9.26
CA ILE A 7 4.55 -7.88 8.95
C ILE A 7 4.14 -6.41 8.96
N ARG A 8 4.70 -5.62 9.86
CA ARG A 8 4.49 -4.19 9.88
C ARG A 8 5.39 -3.51 8.85
N LEU A 9 4.82 -2.74 7.96
CA LEU A 9 5.52 -2.01 6.91
C LEU A 9 5.92 -0.60 7.41
N LYS A 10 6.73 -0.55 8.45
CA LYS A 10 7.13 0.70 9.10
C LYS A 10 7.86 1.65 8.16
N SER A 11 8.67 1.16 7.25
CA SER A 11 9.37 1.99 6.25
C SER A 11 8.40 2.79 5.39
N ILE A 12 7.25 2.23 5.06
CA ILE A 12 6.19 2.91 4.30
C ILE A 12 5.49 3.95 5.16
N GLU A 13 5.16 3.60 6.41
CA GLU A 13 4.55 4.53 7.37
C GLU A 13 5.43 5.76 7.58
N ASP A 14 6.71 5.57 7.83
CA ASP A 14 7.69 6.62 8.07
C ASP A 14 7.90 7.49 6.81
N TYR A 15 7.85 6.88 5.63
CA TYR A 15 7.98 7.59 4.37
C TYR A 15 6.76 8.50 4.09
N ILE A 16 5.55 8.01 4.34
CA ILE A 16 4.32 8.81 4.25
C ILE A 16 4.41 10.01 5.20
N LYS A 17 4.77 9.78 6.46
CA LYS A 17 4.92 10.84 7.45
C LYS A 17 5.94 11.89 7.03
N LYS A 18 7.08 11.46 6.48
CA LYS A 18 8.15 12.35 6.02
C LYS A 18 7.69 13.25 4.87
N HIS A 19 6.99 12.71 3.89
CA HIS A 19 6.62 13.43 2.67
C HIS A 19 5.26 14.14 2.75
N HIS A 20 4.33 13.62 3.54
CA HIS A 20 3.02 14.24 3.74
C HIS A 20 2.97 15.18 4.95
N GLY A 21 3.93 15.09 5.87
CA GLY A 21 3.97 15.86 7.11
C GLY A 21 2.96 15.41 8.17
N LYS A 22 2.12 14.45 7.86
CA LYS A 22 1.10 13.87 8.76
C LYS A 22 1.04 12.35 8.61
N ILE A 23 0.59 11.70 9.67
CA ILE A 23 0.25 10.27 9.64
C ILE A 23 -1.06 10.12 8.85
N ARG A 24 -1.05 9.26 7.85
CA ARG A 24 -2.25 8.86 7.08
C ARG A 24 -2.15 7.42 6.62
N ASN A 25 -3.28 6.84 6.29
CA ASN A 25 -3.32 5.55 5.64
C ASN A 25 -2.85 5.65 4.17
N PRO A 26 -2.29 4.58 3.59
CA PRO A 26 -1.99 4.52 2.17
C PRO A 26 -3.23 4.78 1.31
N THR A 27 -3.04 5.48 0.20
CA THR A 27 -4.07 5.66 -0.83
C THR A 27 -4.36 4.35 -1.57
N PRO A 28 -5.48 4.24 -2.32
CA PRO A 28 -5.75 3.06 -3.14
C PRO A 28 -4.62 2.70 -4.11
N GLY A 29 -3.96 3.69 -4.73
CA GLY A 29 -2.82 3.47 -5.62
C GLY A 29 -1.59 2.93 -4.90
N GLU A 30 -1.30 3.45 -3.72
CA GLU A 30 -0.21 2.97 -2.85
C GLU A 30 -0.50 1.56 -2.35
N LYS A 31 -1.73 1.27 -1.95
CA LYS A 31 -2.18 -0.08 -1.58
C LYS A 31 -2.02 -1.08 -2.73
N ALA A 32 -2.35 -0.66 -3.96
CA ALA A 32 -2.22 -1.51 -5.14
C ALA A 32 -0.77 -1.96 -5.37
N LYS A 33 0.23 -1.09 -5.11
CA LYS A 33 1.65 -1.46 -5.17
C LYS A 33 2.02 -2.51 -4.11
N ILE A 34 1.55 -2.34 -2.89
CA ILE A 34 1.78 -3.31 -1.81
C ILE A 34 1.14 -4.66 -2.18
N HIS A 35 -0.10 -4.67 -2.65
CA HIS A 35 -0.78 -5.89 -3.06
C HIS A 35 -0.09 -6.60 -4.23
N PHE A 36 0.40 -5.86 -5.22
CA PHE A 36 1.12 -6.44 -6.35
C PHE A 36 2.35 -7.24 -5.89
N TRP A 37 3.18 -6.66 -5.04
CA TRP A 37 4.38 -7.33 -4.54
C TRP A 37 4.06 -8.40 -3.50
N ALA A 38 3.04 -8.21 -2.68
CA ALA A 38 2.54 -9.25 -1.78
C ALA A 38 2.07 -10.50 -2.53
N ASN A 39 1.42 -10.32 -3.68
CA ASN A 39 1.08 -11.45 -4.57
C ASN A 39 2.33 -12.21 -5.05
N ARG A 40 3.43 -11.52 -5.35
CA ARG A 40 4.69 -12.18 -5.71
C ARG A 40 5.27 -13.01 -4.56
N VAL A 41 5.14 -12.52 -3.34
CA VAL A 41 5.50 -13.29 -2.14
C VAL A 41 4.65 -14.56 -2.04
N ILE A 42 3.35 -14.46 -2.22
CA ILE A 42 2.42 -15.61 -2.19
C ILE A 42 2.76 -16.62 -3.29
N GLU A 43 3.02 -16.17 -4.52
CA GLU A 43 3.40 -17.04 -5.64
C GLU A 43 4.69 -17.81 -5.34
N TYR A 44 5.68 -17.16 -4.76
CA TYR A 44 6.92 -17.81 -4.34
C TYR A 44 6.68 -18.87 -3.25
N ILE A 45 5.87 -18.55 -2.25
CA ILE A 45 5.50 -19.50 -1.19
C ILE A 45 4.82 -20.72 -1.81
N LYS A 46 3.83 -20.51 -2.67
CA LYS A 46 3.11 -21.61 -3.37
C LYS A 46 4.06 -22.47 -4.19
N ALA A 47 5.00 -21.88 -4.91
CA ALA A 47 5.95 -22.60 -5.74
C ALA A 47 6.91 -23.50 -4.93
N ASN A 48 7.18 -23.15 -3.68
CA ASN A 48 8.09 -23.86 -2.79
C ASN A 48 7.37 -24.65 -1.68
N TRP A 49 6.03 -24.68 -1.69
CA TRP A 49 5.22 -25.42 -0.74
C TRP A 49 5.00 -26.87 -1.24
N PRO A 50 5.13 -27.88 -0.35
CA PRO A 50 4.91 -29.28 -0.73
C PRO A 50 3.52 -29.53 -1.30
N VAL A 51 3.43 -30.37 -2.32
CA VAL A 51 2.19 -30.70 -3.00
C VAL A 51 1.81 -32.17 -2.71
N ASP A 52 1.18 -32.43 -1.57
CA ASP A 52 0.58 -33.73 -1.34
C ASP A 52 -0.84 -33.81 -1.93
N THR A 53 -1.66 -32.79 -1.67
CA THR A 53 -3.03 -32.68 -2.19
C THR A 53 -3.29 -31.39 -2.98
N GLY A 54 -2.33 -30.47 -3.01
CA GLY A 54 -2.49 -29.13 -3.60
C GLY A 54 -3.33 -28.16 -2.76
N THR A 55 -4.19 -28.66 -1.87
CA THR A 55 -5.14 -27.83 -1.12
C THR A 55 -4.45 -26.80 -0.19
N SER A 56 -3.45 -27.23 0.57
CA SER A 56 -2.73 -26.33 1.47
C SER A 56 -1.90 -25.30 0.70
N ARG A 57 -1.25 -25.73 -0.40
CA ARG A 57 -0.49 -24.83 -1.26
C ARG A 57 -1.34 -23.69 -1.80
N ASP A 58 -2.52 -24.00 -2.30
CA ASP A 58 -3.36 -23.04 -3.01
C ASP A 58 -4.11 -22.10 -2.04
N ARG A 59 -4.07 -22.37 -0.74
CA ARG A 59 -4.71 -21.56 0.31
C ARG A 59 -3.84 -20.44 0.87
N TRP A 60 -2.59 -20.32 0.46
CA TRP A 60 -1.78 -19.17 0.82
C TRP A 60 -2.37 -17.89 0.24
N VAL A 61 -2.61 -16.92 1.10
CA VAL A 61 -3.20 -15.62 0.77
C VAL A 61 -2.53 -14.50 1.56
N HIS A 62 -2.71 -13.27 1.13
CA HIS A 62 -2.32 -12.11 1.89
C HIS A 62 -3.51 -11.17 2.12
N GLU A 63 -3.45 -10.45 3.20
CA GLU A 63 -4.37 -9.37 3.56
C GLU A 63 -3.57 -8.18 4.06
N MET A 64 -3.99 -6.97 3.71
CA MET A 64 -3.40 -5.76 4.23
C MET A 64 -4.43 -4.99 5.05
N SER A 65 -4.03 -4.55 6.23
CA SER A 65 -4.78 -3.61 7.04
C SER A 65 -4.02 -2.30 7.21
N ALA A 66 -4.75 -1.19 7.15
CA ALA A 66 -4.21 0.14 7.39
C ALA A 66 -5.16 0.88 8.33
N ILE A 67 -4.73 1.07 9.57
CA ILE A 67 -5.53 1.70 10.63
C ILE A 67 -4.65 2.74 11.34
N ASN A 68 -5.12 3.97 11.41
CA ASN A 68 -4.40 5.06 12.07
C ASN A 68 -2.94 5.25 11.58
N GLY A 69 -2.71 5.01 10.30
CA GLY A 69 -1.39 5.13 9.68
C GLY A 69 -0.47 3.92 9.89
N GLN A 70 -0.89 2.89 10.64
CA GLN A 70 -0.17 1.63 10.73
C GLN A 70 -0.53 0.75 9.54
N VAL A 71 0.47 0.22 8.87
CA VAL A 71 0.33 -0.63 7.69
C VAL A 71 0.85 -2.03 8.02
N ILE A 72 -0.05 -3.00 8.06
CA ILE A 72 0.27 -4.39 8.40
C ILE A 72 -0.09 -5.28 7.21
N LEU A 73 0.88 -6.05 6.74
CA LEU A 73 0.70 -7.11 5.76
C LEU A 73 0.63 -8.45 6.49
N ASN A 74 -0.48 -9.13 6.35
CA ASN A 74 -0.67 -10.48 6.86
C ASN A 74 -0.48 -11.48 5.72
N ILE A 75 0.34 -12.47 5.93
CA ILE A 75 0.53 -13.62 5.03
C ILE A 75 0.01 -14.83 5.80
N GLU A 76 -0.98 -15.50 5.24
CA GLU A 76 -1.67 -16.54 5.98
C GLU A 76 -2.05 -17.76 5.13
N ASN A 77 -2.15 -18.87 5.81
CA ASN A 77 -2.75 -20.10 5.30
C ASN A 77 -3.78 -20.58 6.31
N PRO A 78 -5.08 -20.56 5.99
CA PRO A 78 -6.15 -20.91 6.91
C PRO A 78 -6.25 -22.41 7.20
N MET A 79 -5.50 -23.25 6.48
CA MET A 79 -5.55 -24.69 6.68
C MET A 79 -4.88 -25.07 8.02
N TYR A 80 -5.63 -25.74 8.89
CA TYR A 80 -5.18 -26.08 10.24
C TYR A 80 -3.91 -26.94 10.32
N TYR A 81 -3.64 -27.70 9.26
CA TYR A 81 -2.44 -28.56 9.22
C TYR A 81 -1.22 -27.86 8.60
N SER A 82 -1.36 -26.64 8.08
CA SER A 82 -0.24 -25.91 7.47
C SER A 82 0.88 -25.61 8.44
N GLU A 83 0.57 -25.47 9.73
CA GLU A 83 1.58 -25.24 10.78
C GLU A 83 2.49 -26.46 11.00
N TYR A 84 2.04 -27.65 10.60
CA TYR A 84 2.78 -28.91 10.77
C TYR A 84 3.52 -29.37 9.52
N VAL A 85 3.42 -28.63 8.42
CA VAL A 85 4.11 -29.00 7.18
C VAL A 85 5.62 -28.80 7.34
N HIS A 86 6.36 -29.89 7.18
CA HIS A 86 7.81 -29.93 7.21
C HIS A 86 8.37 -30.18 5.82
N ARG A 87 9.61 -29.79 5.58
CA ARG A 87 10.30 -30.11 4.34
C ARG A 87 10.52 -31.61 4.25
N ALA A 88 10.21 -32.22 3.12
CA ALA A 88 10.50 -33.63 2.88
C ALA A 88 12.00 -33.89 3.06
N GLY A 89 12.37 -34.83 3.95
CA GLY A 89 13.76 -35.17 4.28
C GLY A 89 14.49 -34.18 5.19
N GLY A 90 13.83 -33.17 5.76
CA GLY A 90 14.41 -32.26 6.75
C GLY A 90 14.31 -32.76 8.18
N SER A 91 15.15 -32.24 9.08
CA SER A 91 15.00 -32.48 10.51
C SER A 91 13.67 -31.91 11.00
N ALA A 92 13.05 -32.60 11.97
CA ALA A 92 11.69 -32.33 12.46
C ALA A 92 11.56 -31.06 13.32
N ASP A 93 12.60 -30.20 13.39
CA ASP A 93 12.70 -29.22 14.45
C ASP A 93 11.97 -27.91 14.20
N ALA A 94 11.61 -27.57 12.93
CA ALA A 94 10.84 -26.36 12.65
C ALA A 94 9.88 -26.53 11.47
N PRO A 95 8.65 -25.97 11.54
CA PRO A 95 7.73 -25.94 10.42
C PRO A 95 8.33 -25.20 9.22
N LEU A 96 7.97 -25.61 8.02
CA LEU A 96 8.48 -25.02 6.78
C LEU A 96 8.13 -23.53 6.67
N TRP A 97 6.95 -23.11 7.11
CA TRP A 97 6.48 -21.73 7.01
C TRP A 97 7.36 -20.73 7.78
N GLU A 98 7.95 -21.14 8.91
CA GLU A 98 8.82 -20.27 9.72
C GLU A 98 10.06 -19.80 8.96
N ARG A 99 10.52 -20.58 8.01
CA ARG A 99 11.63 -20.22 7.11
C ARG A 99 11.15 -19.63 5.81
N LEU A 100 10.15 -20.26 5.19
CA LEU A 100 9.72 -19.94 3.83
C LEU A 100 9.05 -18.56 3.73
N VAL A 101 8.22 -18.19 4.71
CA VAL A 101 7.53 -16.90 4.69
C VAL A 101 8.50 -15.71 4.82
N PRO A 102 9.43 -15.68 5.79
CA PRO A 102 10.45 -14.63 5.84
C PRO A 102 11.37 -14.59 4.62
N GLU A 103 11.73 -15.76 4.07
CA GLU A 103 12.54 -15.87 2.86
C GLU A 103 11.82 -15.24 1.67
N ALA A 104 10.57 -15.62 1.44
CA ALA A 104 9.74 -15.08 0.36
C ALA A 104 9.55 -13.56 0.48
N PHE A 105 9.24 -13.07 1.68
CA PHE A 105 9.12 -11.63 1.91
C PHE A 105 10.44 -10.90 1.68
N GLY A 106 11.56 -11.45 2.16
CA GLY A 106 12.89 -10.88 1.97
C GLY A 106 13.29 -10.70 0.50
N LEU A 107 12.85 -11.61 -0.39
CA LEU A 107 13.13 -11.52 -1.83
C LEU A 107 12.47 -10.31 -2.51
N PHE A 108 11.31 -9.91 -2.07
CA PHE A 108 10.49 -8.86 -2.72
C PHE A 108 10.36 -7.58 -1.89
N LYS A 109 10.87 -7.57 -0.67
CA LYS A 109 10.76 -6.46 0.27
C LYS A 109 11.25 -5.13 -0.31
N ASP A 110 12.42 -5.13 -0.93
CA ASP A 110 13.03 -3.90 -1.43
C ASP A 110 12.22 -3.29 -2.59
N GLN A 111 11.72 -4.12 -3.49
CA GLN A 111 10.85 -3.68 -4.58
C GLN A 111 9.50 -3.18 -4.05
N LEU A 112 8.90 -3.89 -3.11
CA LEU A 112 7.65 -3.48 -2.47
C LEU A 112 7.80 -2.10 -1.84
N ILE A 113 8.86 -1.88 -1.08
CA ILE A 113 9.11 -0.61 -0.40
C ILE A 113 9.41 0.49 -1.42
N SER A 114 10.34 0.28 -2.35
CA SER A 114 10.77 1.30 -3.31
C SER A 114 9.65 1.72 -4.26
N GLU A 115 8.87 0.80 -4.80
CA GLU A 115 7.77 1.14 -5.69
C GLU A 115 6.61 1.81 -4.96
N THR A 116 6.31 1.40 -3.72
CA THR A 116 5.32 2.09 -2.90
C THR A 116 5.78 3.51 -2.56
N GLN A 117 7.06 3.72 -2.27
CA GLN A 117 7.63 5.05 -2.05
C GLN A 117 7.53 5.94 -3.29
N MET A 118 7.77 5.40 -4.49
CA MET A 118 7.57 6.14 -5.73
C MET A 118 6.11 6.57 -5.92
N GLU A 119 5.16 5.70 -5.60
CA GLU A 119 3.73 6.02 -5.66
C GLU A 119 3.35 7.09 -4.64
N ILE A 120 3.88 7.04 -3.42
CA ILE A 120 3.68 8.08 -2.40
C ILE A 120 4.17 9.44 -2.92
N ARG A 121 5.35 9.51 -3.53
CA ARG A 121 5.86 10.75 -4.15
C ARG A 121 4.97 11.25 -5.28
N ALA A 122 4.46 10.36 -6.12
CA ALA A 122 3.56 10.72 -7.20
C ALA A 122 2.26 11.33 -6.67
N THR A 123 1.69 10.73 -5.63
CA THR A 123 0.50 11.22 -4.93
C THR A 123 0.72 12.63 -4.36
N GLU A 124 1.82 12.85 -3.65
CA GLU A 124 2.14 14.15 -3.07
C GLU A 124 2.35 15.24 -4.12
N ARG A 125 3.03 14.94 -5.22
CA ARG A 125 3.19 15.88 -6.34
C ARG A 125 1.85 16.26 -6.98
N GLU A 126 0.93 15.33 -7.10
CA GLU A 126 -0.39 15.59 -7.64
C GLU A 126 -1.22 16.46 -6.69
N LEU A 127 -1.18 16.20 -5.39
CA LEU A 127 -1.81 17.05 -4.38
C LEU A 127 -1.27 18.48 -4.41
N GLU A 128 0.05 18.66 -4.48
CA GLU A 128 0.67 19.97 -4.60
C GLU A 128 0.23 20.71 -5.88
N ARG A 129 0.16 20.01 -7.02
CA ARG A 129 -0.35 20.58 -8.27
C ARG A 129 -1.77 21.08 -8.13
N ARG A 130 -2.67 20.29 -7.54
CA ARG A 130 -4.07 20.65 -7.32
C ARG A 130 -4.20 21.85 -6.39
N THR A 131 -3.42 21.90 -5.32
CA THR A 131 -3.41 23.02 -4.38
C THR A 131 -2.95 24.31 -5.06
N ARG A 132 -1.86 24.27 -5.85
CA ARG A 132 -1.38 25.44 -6.62
C ARG A 132 -2.38 25.90 -7.67
N ALA A 133 -3.06 25.00 -8.36
CA ALA A 133 -4.10 25.33 -9.33
C ALA A 133 -5.32 25.98 -8.65
N GLY A 134 -5.73 25.48 -7.48
CA GLY A 134 -6.79 26.09 -6.67
C GLY A 134 -6.44 27.49 -6.18
N GLN A 135 -5.22 27.71 -5.72
CA GLN A 135 -4.73 29.01 -5.30
C GLN A 135 -4.69 30.02 -6.44
N ARG A 136 -4.24 29.62 -7.64
CA ARG A 136 -4.25 30.50 -8.84
C ARG A 136 -5.66 30.92 -9.25
N ARG A 137 -6.63 30.00 -9.18
CA ARG A 137 -8.04 30.32 -9.48
C ARG A 137 -8.63 31.28 -8.44
N SER A 138 -8.33 31.07 -7.19
CA SER A 138 -8.76 31.94 -6.07
C SER A 138 -8.16 33.34 -6.18
N SER A 139 -6.87 33.48 -6.48
CA SER A 139 -6.23 34.79 -6.67
C SER A 139 -6.78 35.51 -7.89
N GLY A 140 -6.99 34.81 -9.02
CA GLY A 140 -7.60 35.41 -10.20
C GLY A 140 -9.02 35.93 -9.95
N LEU A 141 -9.82 35.23 -9.16
CA LEU A 141 -11.16 35.68 -8.76
C LEU A 141 -11.11 36.92 -7.86
N MET A 142 -10.15 36.98 -6.93
CA MET A 142 -9.95 38.15 -6.07
C MET A 142 -9.47 39.37 -6.84
N ASP A 143 -8.65 39.19 -7.88
CA ASP A 143 -8.21 40.28 -8.74
C ASP A 143 -9.39 40.86 -9.57
N ILE A 144 -10.31 40.03 -10.02
CA ILE A 144 -11.55 40.49 -10.68
C ILE A 144 -12.43 41.27 -9.72
N ILE A 145 -12.61 40.79 -8.48
CA ILE A 145 -13.43 41.49 -7.47
C ILE A 145 -12.80 42.81 -7.04
N ARG A 146 -11.49 42.94 -7.08
CA ARG A 146 -10.76 44.18 -6.70
C ARG A 146 -10.70 45.22 -7.82
N ASN A 147 -11.05 44.85 -9.04
CA ASN A 147 -11.05 45.78 -10.17
C ASN A 147 -12.47 46.39 -10.38
N PRO A 148 -12.72 47.64 -9.96
CA PRO A 148 -14.01 48.24 -10.05
C PRO A 148 -14.55 48.36 -11.50
N ASP A 149 -13.66 48.49 -12.49
CA ASP A 149 -14.04 48.59 -13.90
C ASP A 149 -14.63 47.30 -14.46
N LEU A 150 -14.33 46.13 -13.85
CA LEU A 150 -14.90 44.84 -14.23
C LEU A 150 -16.26 44.57 -13.58
N VAL A 151 -16.50 45.14 -12.40
CA VAL A 151 -17.78 45.00 -11.69
C VAL A 151 -18.90 45.74 -12.47
N ASP A 152 -18.61 46.90 -13.03
CA ASP A 152 -19.57 47.69 -13.84
C ASP A 152 -19.92 46.95 -15.16
N LEU A 153 -18.94 46.24 -15.75
CA LEU A 153 -19.15 45.46 -16.98
C LEU A 153 -20.11 44.28 -16.77
N PHE A 154 -20.06 43.65 -15.60
CA PHE A 154 -20.95 42.54 -15.25
C PHE A 154 -22.35 43.03 -14.83
N GLY A 155 -22.47 44.22 -14.28
CA GLY A 155 -23.76 44.85 -13.96
C GLY A 155 -24.63 45.07 -15.20
N ASP A 156 -24.03 45.53 -16.31
CA ASP A 156 -24.72 45.76 -17.58
C ASP A 156 -25.16 44.47 -18.30
N ILE A 157 -24.48 43.35 -18.08
CA ILE A 157 -24.80 42.05 -18.69
C ILE A 157 -25.96 41.37 -17.98
N PHE A 158 -26.12 41.54 -16.67
CA PHE A 158 -27.17 40.88 -15.89
C PHE A 158 -28.38 41.73 -15.57
N GLY A 159 -28.45 42.97 -16.03
CA GLY A 159 -29.63 43.80 -15.99
C GLY A 159 -30.20 44.13 -14.60
N VAL A 160 -29.32 44.28 -13.62
CA VAL A 160 -29.70 44.63 -12.25
C VAL A 160 -29.38 46.09 -11.97
#